data_73d7625d81ac0e748fb6cb670701653a
#
_entry.id   73d7625d81ac0e748fb6cb670701653a
#
_cell.length_a   1.000
_cell.length_b   1.000
_cell.length_c   1.000
_cell.angle_alpha   90.00
_cell.angle_beta   90.00
_cell.angle_gamma   90.00
#
_symmetry.space_group_name_H-M   'P 1'
#
loop_
_entity.id
_entity.type
_entity.pdbx_description
1 polymer ?
#
loop_
_entity_poly.entity_id
_entity_poly.type
_entity_poly.pdbx_seq_one_letter_code
_entity_poly.pdbx_strand_id
1 'polypeptide(L)'
;MTLARISAQTRAVDTAVTRASGGRPVPGNAVSLLVDGPAAYAAMRDVITRASQWIHFENYIIRSDDEGWAFAKMLARKAGEGVRVRVLYDWLGSLSTRRAYWRFLRDAGVEVRAFGPPQLAHPLGIFSRDHRKLVLADGCDAVIGGLCIGCEWTGGGV
;
A
#
# COMPACT_ATOMS: atom_id res chain seq x y z
N MET A 1 -3.78 -19.62 -28.52
CA MET A 1 -4.30 -19.41 -27.14
C MET A 1 -5.81 -19.16 -27.25
N THR A 2 -6.62 -20.15 -26.93
CA THR A 2 -8.10 -20.09 -27.10
C THR A 2 -8.66 -19.27 -25.95
N LEU A 3 -9.24 -18.11 -26.25
CA LEU A 3 -9.96 -17.29 -25.27
C LEU A 3 -11.13 -18.11 -24.74
N ALA A 4 -11.09 -18.53 -23.49
CA ALA A 4 -12.20 -19.21 -22.84
C ALA A 4 -13.46 -18.33 -22.94
N ARG A 5 -14.56 -18.89 -23.42
CA ARG A 5 -15.86 -18.19 -23.48
C ARG A 5 -16.31 -17.86 -22.06
N ILE A 6 -16.32 -16.59 -21.73
CA ILE A 6 -16.84 -16.09 -20.45
C ILE A 6 -18.32 -16.48 -20.34
N SER A 7 -18.70 -17.16 -19.25
CA SER A 7 -20.08 -17.61 -19.03
C SER A 7 -21.07 -16.44 -18.91
N ALA A 8 -22.36 -16.69 -19.15
CA ALA A 8 -23.40 -15.67 -18.97
C ALA A 8 -23.45 -15.15 -17.51
N GLN A 9 -23.21 -16.05 -16.53
CA GLN A 9 -23.13 -15.70 -15.12
C GLN A 9 -21.95 -14.75 -14.83
N THR A 10 -20.78 -15.03 -15.37
CA THR A 10 -19.59 -14.17 -15.21
C THR A 10 -19.87 -12.77 -15.75
N ARG A 11 -20.51 -12.66 -16.95
CA ARG A 11 -20.88 -11.37 -17.51
C ARG A 11 -21.91 -10.61 -16.67
N ALA A 12 -22.88 -11.31 -16.07
CA ALA A 12 -23.86 -10.68 -15.18
C ALA A 12 -23.20 -10.13 -13.92
N VAL A 13 -22.27 -10.89 -13.31
CA VAL A 13 -21.49 -10.45 -12.16
C VAL A 13 -20.62 -9.25 -12.51
N ASP A 14 -19.87 -9.31 -13.62
CA ASP A 14 -19.04 -8.18 -14.09
C ASP A 14 -19.88 -6.91 -14.31
N THR A 15 -21.07 -7.06 -14.88
CA THR A 15 -21.99 -5.93 -15.09
C THR A 15 -22.47 -5.34 -13.75
N ALA A 16 -22.84 -6.20 -12.80
CA ALA A 16 -23.29 -5.77 -11.48
C ALA A 16 -22.17 -5.06 -10.70
N VAL A 17 -20.96 -5.65 -10.71
CA VAL A 17 -19.78 -5.05 -10.07
C VAL A 17 -19.41 -3.71 -10.71
N THR A 18 -19.40 -3.63 -12.05
CA THR A 18 -19.13 -2.38 -12.78
C THR A 18 -20.11 -1.28 -12.41
N ARG A 19 -21.41 -1.60 -12.32
CA ARG A 19 -22.45 -0.63 -11.92
C ARG A 19 -22.27 -0.17 -10.47
N ALA A 20 -21.94 -1.09 -9.57
CA ALA A 20 -21.80 -0.80 -8.14
C ALA A 20 -20.52 -0.01 -7.82
N SER A 21 -19.41 -0.31 -8.52
CA SER A 21 -18.09 0.31 -8.26
C SER A 21 -17.80 1.55 -9.12
N GLY A 22 -18.55 1.77 -10.21
CA GLY A 22 -18.23 2.78 -11.23
C GLY A 22 -16.99 2.48 -12.05
N GLY A 23 -16.29 1.34 -11.76
CA GLY A 23 -15.08 0.90 -12.45
C GLY A 23 -15.37 -0.11 -13.56
N ARG A 24 -14.52 -0.15 -14.59
CA ARG A 24 -14.61 -1.17 -15.63
C ARG A 24 -13.64 -2.31 -15.31
N PRO A 25 -14.05 -3.60 -15.49
CA PRO A 25 -13.14 -4.72 -15.37
C PRO A 25 -11.98 -4.59 -16.37
N VAL A 26 -10.77 -4.81 -15.88
CA VAL A 26 -9.56 -4.84 -16.70
C VAL A 26 -9.11 -6.28 -16.82
N PRO A 27 -9.11 -6.87 -18.02
CA PRO A 27 -8.69 -8.26 -18.22
C PRO A 27 -7.17 -8.41 -18.19
N GLY A 28 -6.69 -9.65 -18.08
CA GLY A 28 -5.26 -9.98 -18.15
C GLY A 28 -4.51 -9.87 -16.83
N ASN A 29 -5.22 -9.66 -15.71
CA ASN A 29 -4.63 -9.69 -14.39
C ASN A 29 -4.51 -11.11 -13.84
N ALA A 30 -3.41 -11.40 -13.14
CA ALA A 30 -3.25 -12.56 -12.28
C ALA A 30 -3.46 -12.13 -10.82
N VAL A 31 -4.30 -12.88 -10.10
CA VAL A 31 -4.61 -12.57 -8.69
C VAL A 31 -4.26 -13.78 -7.83
N SER A 32 -3.50 -13.52 -6.75
CA SER A 32 -3.16 -14.54 -5.75
C SER A 32 -3.67 -14.11 -4.39
N LEU A 33 -4.30 -15.00 -3.66
CA LEU A 33 -4.69 -14.77 -2.28
C LEU A 33 -3.49 -14.98 -1.37
N LEU A 34 -3.14 -13.95 -0.60
CA LEU A 34 -2.10 -14.00 0.42
C LEU A 34 -2.78 -14.20 1.77
N VAL A 35 -2.52 -15.34 2.38
CA VAL A 35 -3.10 -15.67 3.69
C VAL A 35 -2.07 -15.32 4.76
N ASP A 36 -2.53 -14.47 5.73
CA ASP A 36 -1.76 -14.08 6.90
C ASP A 36 -0.56 -13.12 6.66
N GLY A 37 -0.01 -12.60 7.76
CA GLY A 37 1.05 -11.59 7.79
C GLY A 37 2.32 -11.98 7.04
N PRO A 38 2.92 -13.14 7.32
CA PRO A 38 4.18 -13.56 6.68
C PRO A 38 4.11 -13.56 5.16
N ALA A 39 3.03 -14.11 4.57
CA ALA A 39 2.84 -14.15 3.12
C ALA A 39 2.66 -12.76 2.53
N ALA A 40 1.84 -11.91 3.18
CA ALA A 40 1.59 -10.55 2.72
C ALA A 40 2.84 -9.68 2.78
N TYR A 41 3.61 -9.75 3.88
CA TYR A 41 4.86 -9.00 4.03
C TYR A 41 5.94 -9.46 3.06
N ALA A 42 6.04 -10.78 2.81
CA ALA A 42 6.96 -11.31 1.80
C ALA A 42 6.61 -10.77 0.40
N ALA A 43 5.33 -10.77 0.03
CA ALA A 43 4.87 -10.23 -1.24
C ALA A 43 5.11 -8.72 -1.35
N MET A 44 4.84 -7.93 -0.30
CA MET A 44 5.13 -6.49 -0.29
C MET A 44 6.63 -6.22 -0.50
N ARG A 45 7.50 -6.96 0.19
CA ARG A 45 8.96 -6.83 0.04
C ARG A 45 9.42 -7.22 -1.36
N ASP A 46 8.83 -8.26 -1.96
CA ASP A 46 9.14 -8.70 -3.30
C ASP A 46 8.76 -7.62 -4.33
N VAL A 47 7.55 -7.06 -4.26
CA VAL A 47 7.10 -5.96 -5.12
C VAL A 47 8.03 -4.75 -5.00
N ILE A 48 8.38 -4.33 -3.78
CA ILE A 48 9.31 -3.21 -3.56
C ILE A 48 10.68 -3.52 -4.15
N THR A 49 11.19 -4.74 -3.95
CA THR A 49 12.54 -5.14 -4.40
C THR A 49 12.65 -5.12 -5.92
N ARG A 50 11.62 -5.60 -6.63
CA ARG A 50 11.58 -5.67 -8.10
C ARG A 50 11.30 -4.33 -8.77
N ALA A 51 10.74 -3.36 -8.07
CA ALA A 51 10.42 -2.04 -8.62
C ALA A 51 11.64 -1.37 -9.27
N SER A 52 11.44 -0.81 -10.45
CA SER A 52 12.48 -0.20 -11.28
C SER A 52 12.19 1.26 -11.67
N GLN A 53 10.92 1.70 -11.64
CA GLN A 53 10.52 3.04 -12.06
C GLN A 53 9.88 3.83 -10.93
N TRP A 54 8.88 3.24 -10.25
CA TRP A 54 8.18 3.92 -9.17
C TRP A 54 7.50 2.95 -8.19
N ILE A 55 7.35 3.42 -6.94
CA ILE A 55 6.62 2.75 -5.87
C ILE A 55 5.63 3.73 -5.25
N HIS A 56 4.37 3.32 -5.12
CA HIS A 56 3.39 3.97 -4.26
C HIS A 56 3.11 3.05 -3.07
N PHE A 57 3.41 3.54 -1.89
CA PHE A 57 3.23 2.85 -0.63
C PHE A 57 2.22 3.62 0.21
N GLU A 58 1.03 3.06 0.40
CA GLU A 58 -0.07 3.69 1.12
C GLU A 58 -0.49 2.79 2.28
N ASN A 59 -0.55 3.36 3.49
CA ASN A 59 -0.92 2.57 4.65
C ASN A 59 -1.59 3.42 5.74
N TYR A 60 -2.57 2.81 6.44
CA TYR A 60 -3.27 3.47 7.54
C TYR A 60 -2.37 3.64 8.76
N ILE A 61 -1.74 2.55 9.23
CA ILE A 61 -0.81 2.57 10.34
C ILE A 61 0.56 2.12 9.87
N ILE A 62 1.56 2.94 10.13
CA ILE A 62 2.96 2.57 9.99
C ILE A 62 3.61 2.76 11.35
N ARG A 63 4.19 1.70 11.92
CA ARG A 63 4.93 1.75 13.18
C ARG A 63 6.40 2.09 12.94
N SER A 64 7.05 2.62 13.96
CA SER A 64 8.51 2.81 13.97
C SER A 64 9.21 1.74 14.82
N ASP A 65 8.70 0.51 14.72
CA ASP A 65 9.30 -0.73 15.24
C ASP A 65 10.24 -1.37 14.22
N ASP A 66 10.73 -2.56 14.50
CA ASP A 66 11.71 -3.25 13.65
C ASP A 66 11.16 -3.50 12.24
N GLU A 67 9.90 -3.89 12.10
CA GLU A 67 9.26 -4.09 10.82
C GLU A 67 9.08 -2.77 10.06
N GLY A 68 8.59 -1.74 10.72
CA GLY A 68 8.46 -0.43 10.11
C GLY A 68 9.81 0.09 9.62
N TRP A 69 10.85 -0.05 10.41
CA TRP A 69 12.20 0.34 9.99
C TRP A 69 12.77 -0.52 8.86
N ALA A 70 12.43 -1.82 8.80
CA ALA A 70 12.81 -2.67 7.68
C ALA A 70 12.20 -2.16 6.37
N PHE A 71 10.91 -1.83 6.35
CA PHE A 71 10.26 -1.21 5.18
C PHE A 71 10.85 0.17 4.86
N ALA A 72 11.10 1.03 5.85
CA ALA A 72 11.70 2.34 5.61
C ALA A 72 13.07 2.23 4.91
N LYS A 73 13.92 1.32 5.37
CA LYS A 73 15.24 1.06 4.76
C LYS A 73 15.13 0.56 3.32
N MET A 74 14.15 -0.32 3.04
CA MET A 74 13.91 -0.80 1.67
C MET A 74 13.47 0.33 0.74
N LEU A 75 12.51 1.15 1.16
CA LEU A 75 12.01 2.29 0.39
C LEU A 75 13.11 3.33 0.16
N ALA A 76 13.90 3.64 1.20
CA ALA A 76 15.04 4.55 1.12
C ALA A 76 16.11 4.05 0.13
N ARG A 77 16.43 2.74 0.17
CA ARG A 77 17.35 2.13 -0.79
C ARG A 77 16.84 2.27 -2.23
N LYS A 78 15.55 1.99 -2.47
CA LYS A 78 14.94 2.15 -3.80
C LYS A 78 14.98 3.59 -4.29
N ALA A 79 14.74 4.56 -3.43
CA ALA A 79 14.91 5.97 -3.77
C ALA A 79 16.37 6.29 -4.15
N GLY A 80 17.34 5.77 -3.41
CA GLY A 80 18.77 5.89 -3.73
C GLY A 80 19.17 5.21 -5.03
N GLU A 81 18.45 4.18 -5.48
CA GLU A 81 18.61 3.51 -6.79
C GLU A 81 17.94 4.32 -7.94
N GLY A 82 17.32 5.47 -7.66
CA GLY A 82 16.65 6.32 -8.65
C GLY A 82 15.18 5.98 -8.89
N VAL A 83 14.58 5.04 -8.14
CA VAL A 83 13.16 4.73 -8.20
C VAL A 83 12.37 5.85 -7.52
N ARG A 84 11.30 6.32 -8.15
CA ARG A 84 10.41 7.35 -7.56
C ARG A 84 9.54 6.72 -6.48
N VAL A 85 9.83 7.00 -5.21
CA VAL A 85 9.11 6.42 -4.08
C VAL A 85 8.19 7.45 -3.44
N ARG A 86 6.92 7.11 -3.32
CA ARG A 86 5.88 7.89 -2.63
C ARG A 86 5.27 7.10 -1.50
N VAL A 87 5.22 7.71 -0.33
CA VAL A 87 4.59 7.18 0.88
C VAL A 87 3.44 8.07 1.27
N LEU A 88 2.22 7.51 1.34
CA LEU A 88 1.05 8.14 1.92
C LEU A 88 0.67 7.40 3.20
N TYR A 89 0.52 8.12 4.29
CA TYR A 89 0.10 7.53 5.57
C TYR A 89 -1.04 8.33 6.20
N ASP A 90 -1.94 7.66 6.91
CA ASP A 90 -2.96 8.36 7.69
C ASP A 90 -2.32 9.03 8.91
N TRP A 91 -2.55 10.34 9.07
CA TRP A 91 -1.92 11.12 10.14
C TRP A 91 -2.29 10.59 11.54
N LEU A 92 -3.57 10.27 11.76
CA LEU A 92 -4.03 9.79 13.06
C LEU A 92 -3.62 8.32 13.29
N GLY A 93 -3.78 7.47 12.28
CA GLY A 93 -3.39 6.05 12.36
C GLY A 93 -1.91 5.89 12.68
N SER A 94 -1.07 6.76 12.13
CA SER A 94 0.39 6.72 12.35
C SER A 94 0.88 7.77 13.37
N LEU A 95 0.02 8.26 14.26
CA LEU A 95 0.36 9.31 15.23
C LEU A 95 1.51 8.90 16.18
N SER A 96 1.61 7.61 16.52
CA SER A 96 2.67 7.07 17.38
C SER A 96 4.01 6.87 16.67
N THR A 97 4.06 7.05 15.34
CA THR A 97 5.27 6.89 14.56
C THR A 97 6.24 8.03 14.83
N ARG A 98 7.47 7.69 15.20
CA ARG A 98 8.50 8.68 15.58
C ARG A 98 8.81 9.64 14.43
N ARG A 99 8.99 10.91 14.73
CA ARG A 99 9.36 11.93 13.73
C ARG A 99 10.66 11.59 12.98
N ALA A 100 11.59 10.90 13.64
CA ALA A 100 12.83 10.43 13.03
C ALA A 100 12.60 9.46 11.87
N TYR A 101 11.55 8.62 11.92
CA TYR A 101 11.16 7.72 10.85
C TYR A 101 10.80 8.49 9.56
N TRP A 102 9.94 9.49 9.68
CA TRP A 102 9.54 10.31 8.55
C TRP A 102 10.67 11.18 8.00
N ARG A 103 11.55 11.65 8.88
CA ARG A 103 12.74 12.38 8.48
C ARG A 103 13.68 11.50 7.68
N PHE A 104 13.99 10.31 8.17
CA PHE A 104 14.84 9.33 7.48
C PHE A 104 14.38 9.07 6.04
N LEU A 105 13.08 8.85 5.84
CA LEU A 105 12.53 8.63 4.49
C LEU A 105 12.71 9.86 3.60
N ARG A 106 12.40 11.07 4.11
CA ARG A 106 12.54 12.31 3.33
C ARG A 106 14.00 12.61 2.99
N ASP A 107 14.91 12.41 3.93
CA ASP A 107 16.35 12.62 3.74
C ASP A 107 16.92 11.66 2.67
N ALA A 108 16.30 10.48 2.52
CA ALA A 108 16.63 9.52 1.46
C ALA A 108 15.96 9.82 0.10
N GLY A 109 15.22 10.93 -0.03
CA GLY A 109 14.55 11.30 -1.28
C GLY A 109 13.16 10.69 -1.49
N VAL A 110 12.58 10.06 -0.47
CA VAL A 110 11.20 9.54 -0.52
C VAL A 110 10.20 10.69 -0.36
N GLU A 111 9.23 10.79 -1.26
CA GLU A 111 8.12 11.74 -1.16
C GLU A 111 7.11 11.23 -0.10
N VAL A 112 7.08 11.85 1.08
CA VAL A 112 6.24 11.41 2.21
C VAL A 112 5.13 12.43 2.47
N ARG A 113 3.87 11.97 2.40
CA ARG A 113 2.68 12.80 2.67
C ARG A 113 1.80 12.16 3.75
N ALA A 114 1.21 13.02 4.58
CA ALA A 114 0.19 12.64 5.55
C ALA A 114 -1.20 12.88 4.95
N PHE A 115 -2.10 11.92 5.12
CA PHE A 115 -3.52 12.10 4.85
C PHE A 115 -4.21 12.64 6.11
N GLY A 116 -5.08 13.63 5.96
CA GLY A 116 -5.92 14.19 7.01
C GLY A 116 -5.16 14.78 8.22
N PRO A 117 -4.01 15.50 8.04
CA PRO A 117 -3.41 16.20 9.16
C PRO A 117 -4.32 17.36 9.61
N PRO A 118 -4.29 17.74 10.90
CA PRO A 118 -5.05 18.90 11.40
C PRO A 118 -4.74 20.15 10.57
N GLN A 119 -5.78 20.85 10.12
CA GLN A 119 -5.66 22.11 9.38
C GLN A 119 -6.60 23.14 9.98
N LEU A 120 -6.09 24.34 10.25
CA LEU A 120 -6.91 25.43 10.79
C LEU A 120 -8.10 25.80 9.88
N ALA A 121 -7.90 25.70 8.55
CA ALA A 121 -8.93 25.99 7.56
C ALA A 121 -10.03 24.90 7.43
N HIS A 122 -9.72 23.67 7.86
CA HIS A 122 -10.63 22.51 7.77
C HIS A 122 -10.57 21.65 9.03
N PRO A 123 -11.07 22.13 10.18
CA PRO A 123 -10.97 21.41 11.45
C PRO A 123 -11.69 20.07 11.44
N LEU A 124 -12.76 19.91 10.66
CA LEU A 124 -13.49 18.65 10.50
C LEU A 124 -12.78 17.64 9.60
N GLY A 125 -11.78 18.04 8.82
CA GLY A 125 -10.96 17.14 8.00
C GLY A 125 -10.24 16.06 8.81
N ILE A 126 -10.05 16.29 10.12
CA ILE A 126 -9.48 15.31 11.04
C ILE A 126 -10.32 14.03 11.18
N PHE A 127 -11.59 14.04 10.81
CA PHE A 127 -12.46 12.85 10.85
C PHE A 127 -12.37 12.01 9.57
N SER A 128 -11.84 12.56 8.47
CA SER A 128 -11.58 11.79 7.27
C SER A 128 -10.37 10.90 7.47
N ARG A 129 -10.49 9.59 7.17
CA ARG A 129 -9.43 8.59 7.36
C ARG A 129 -9.11 7.92 6.04
N ASP A 130 -7.83 7.65 5.85
CA ASP A 130 -7.36 6.79 4.77
C ASP A 130 -7.05 5.40 5.31
N HIS A 131 -8.01 4.49 5.18
CA HIS A 131 -7.89 3.12 5.72
C HIS A 131 -7.34 2.12 4.70
N ARG A 132 -6.78 2.59 3.58
CA ARG A 132 -6.17 1.74 2.55
C ARG A 132 -4.81 1.23 3.00
N LYS A 133 -4.46 0.02 2.56
CA LYS A 133 -3.16 -0.60 2.73
C LYS A 133 -2.77 -1.23 1.41
N LEU A 134 -1.82 -0.62 0.73
CA LEU A 134 -1.41 -1.06 -0.60
C LEU A 134 0.05 -0.72 -0.89
N VAL A 135 0.65 -1.57 -1.70
CA VAL A 135 1.94 -1.33 -2.35
C VAL A 135 1.72 -1.53 -3.85
N LEU A 136 2.02 -0.52 -4.63
CA LEU A 136 1.93 -0.56 -6.09
C LEU A 136 3.31 -0.28 -6.66
N ALA A 137 3.71 -1.00 -7.71
CA ALA A 137 4.97 -0.74 -8.41
C ALA A 137 4.81 -0.84 -9.92
N ASP A 138 5.43 0.10 -10.62
CA ASP A 138 5.67 0.12 -12.07
C ASP A 138 4.42 -0.07 -12.95
N GLY A 139 3.21 0.07 -12.37
CA GLY A 139 1.93 -0.11 -13.07
C GLY A 139 1.55 -1.56 -13.35
N CYS A 140 2.29 -2.53 -12.83
CA CYS A 140 2.04 -3.95 -13.08
C CYS A 140 1.91 -4.81 -11.83
N ASP A 141 2.55 -4.44 -10.73
CA ASP A 141 2.50 -5.20 -9.47
C ASP A 141 1.72 -4.45 -8.39
N ALA A 142 0.86 -5.16 -7.68
CA ALA A 142 0.07 -4.63 -6.58
C ALA A 142 -0.07 -5.65 -5.44
N VAL A 143 0.12 -5.20 -4.21
CA VAL A 143 -0.34 -5.91 -3.01
C VAL A 143 -1.35 -5.02 -2.31
N ILE A 144 -2.56 -5.52 -2.13
CA ILE A 144 -3.67 -4.78 -1.52
C ILE A 144 -4.26 -5.66 -0.43
N GLY A 145 -4.51 -5.11 0.75
CA GLY A 145 -5.06 -5.92 1.84
C GLY A 145 -5.47 -5.15 3.08
N GLY A 146 -5.63 -5.87 4.17
CA GLY A 146 -6.05 -5.35 5.46
C GLY A 146 -4.91 -5.08 6.45
N LEU A 147 -3.68 -5.51 6.15
CA LEU A 147 -2.56 -5.45 7.10
C LEU A 147 -1.84 -4.10 7.08
N CYS A 148 -1.66 -3.53 8.25
CA CYS A 148 -0.82 -2.36 8.47
C CYS A 148 0.67 -2.75 8.57
N ILE A 149 1.56 -1.78 8.80
CA ILE A 149 3.00 -2.01 8.90
C ILE A 149 3.44 -1.90 10.37
N GLY A 150 3.93 -3.00 10.90
CA GLY A 150 4.45 -3.13 12.27
C GLY A 150 4.56 -4.59 12.71
N CYS A 151 5.28 -4.84 13.78
CA CYS A 151 5.53 -6.19 14.30
C CYS A 151 4.24 -6.92 14.69
N GLU A 152 3.20 -6.19 15.09
CA GLU A 152 1.90 -6.74 15.49
C GLU A 152 1.14 -7.45 14.36
N TRP A 153 1.51 -7.22 13.08
CA TRP A 153 0.88 -7.85 11.92
C TRP A 153 1.77 -8.88 11.21
N THR A 154 2.92 -9.23 11.76
CA THR A 154 3.84 -10.19 11.13
C THR A 154 3.42 -11.66 11.26
N GLY A 155 2.33 -11.94 11.99
CA GLY A 155 1.85 -13.31 12.22
C GLY A 155 2.62 -14.09 13.28
N GLY A 156 3.59 -13.48 13.94
CA GLY A 156 4.26 -14.01 15.12
C GLY A 156 3.41 -13.76 16.39
N GLY A 157 2.15 -14.11 16.33
CA GLY A 157 1.24 -13.96 17.48
C GLY A 157 1.74 -14.77 18.67
N VAL A 158 1.72 -14.13 19.83
CA VAL A 158 1.94 -14.62 21.17
C VAL A 158 1.19 -15.91 21.43
#